data_6ed141170423d40415b0c518d7bc2fca
#
_entry.id   6ed141170423d40415b0c518d7bc2fca
#
_cell.length_a   1.000
_cell.length_b   1.000
_cell.length_c   1.000
_cell.angle_alpha   90.00
_cell.angle_beta   90.00
_cell.angle_gamma   90.00
#
_symmetry.space_group_name_H-M   'P 1'
#
loop_
_entity.id
_entity.type
_entity.pdbx_description
1 polymer ?
#
loop_
_entity_poly.entity_id
_entity_poly.type
_entity_poly.pdbx_seq_one_letter_code
_entity_poly.pdbx_strand_id
1 'polypeptide(L)'
;FQNINEVILDAMQTLPYFCYLVPVLMFFGGGSFSALLATIIYAIPPIIRLTVLGLSQVSTTYSEVSRSFGGSTLQTLSKIKFPLAVPSLVMGFNQTVMMAFAMQIVTPLIGGKGLGLEVFNGLARSDTGRALAAGIGICLLAMIIDRISLAYTKKQRDALGL
;
A
#
# COMPACT_ATOMS: atom_id res chain seq x y z
N PHE A 1 13.59 12.67 15.20
CA PHE A 1 12.38 11.83 15.01
C PHE A 1 12.21 11.36 13.56
N GLN A 2 12.50 12.18 12.54
CA GLN A 2 12.40 11.75 11.13
C GLN A 2 13.28 10.54 10.82
N ASN A 3 14.53 10.54 11.25
CA ASN A 3 15.48 9.47 10.97
C ASN A 3 15.06 8.12 11.57
N ILE A 4 14.42 8.09 12.74
CA ILE A 4 13.99 6.84 13.39
C ILE A 4 12.82 6.22 12.63
N ASN A 5 11.85 7.03 12.22
CA ASN A 5 10.71 6.54 11.44
C ASN A 5 11.13 6.00 10.07
N GLU A 6 12.09 6.65 9.41
CA GLU A 6 12.64 6.19 8.14
C GLU A 6 13.35 4.83 8.30
N VAL A 7 14.18 4.68 9.33
CA VAL A 7 14.86 3.41 9.62
C VAL A 7 13.87 2.28 9.91
N ILE A 8 12.80 2.55 10.66
CA ILE A 8 11.75 1.55 10.94
C ILE A 8 11.03 1.16 9.64
N LEU A 9 10.64 2.13 8.81
CA LEU A 9 9.97 1.87 7.53
C LEU A 9 10.87 1.12 6.56
N ASP A 10 12.17 1.45 6.51
CA ASP A 10 13.15 0.75 5.69
C ASP A 10 13.35 -0.69 6.18
N ALA A 11 13.46 -0.90 7.48
CA ALA A 11 13.51 -2.24 8.06
C ALA A 11 12.26 -3.05 7.72
N MET A 12 11.07 -2.43 7.83
CA MET A 12 9.80 -3.10 7.46
C MET A 12 9.74 -3.47 5.97
N GLN A 13 10.31 -2.69 5.06
CA GLN A 13 10.32 -2.99 3.63
C GLN A 13 11.38 -4.04 3.23
N THR A 14 12.46 -4.14 3.99
CA THR A 14 13.55 -5.10 3.71
C THR A 14 13.29 -6.47 4.32
N LEU A 15 12.45 -6.56 5.35
CA LEU A 15 12.13 -7.83 5.99
C LEU A 15 11.30 -8.73 5.05
N PRO A 16 11.68 -10.02 4.89
CA PRO A 16 10.89 -10.99 4.15
C PRO A 16 9.48 -11.14 4.75
N TYR A 17 8.49 -11.41 3.91
CA TYR A 17 7.09 -11.57 4.33
C TYR A 17 6.89 -12.62 5.44
N PHE A 18 7.71 -13.65 5.51
CA PHE A 18 7.68 -14.63 6.59
C PHE A 18 7.92 -14.04 7.98
N CYS A 19 8.71 -12.97 8.07
CA CYS A 19 8.96 -12.28 9.34
C CYS A 19 7.68 -11.66 9.92
N TYR A 20 6.67 -11.40 9.11
CA TYR A 20 5.35 -10.92 9.54
C TYR A 20 4.37 -12.04 9.83
N LEU A 21 4.43 -13.12 9.03
CA LEU A 21 3.53 -14.27 9.18
C LEU A 21 3.75 -15.01 10.49
N VAL A 22 5.02 -15.28 10.84
CA VAL A 22 5.34 -16.12 12.01
C VAL A 22 4.88 -15.48 13.33
N PRO A 23 5.21 -14.22 13.65
CA PRO A 23 4.71 -13.58 14.88
C PRO A 23 3.19 -13.51 14.94
N VAL A 24 2.55 -13.13 13.83
CA VAL A 24 1.08 -13.04 13.79
C VAL A 24 0.43 -14.39 14.02
N LEU A 25 0.98 -15.47 13.42
CA LEU A 25 0.52 -16.82 13.66
C LEU A 25 0.69 -17.25 15.13
N MET A 26 1.82 -16.90 15.75
CA MET A 26 2.11 -17.26 17.14
C MET A 26 1.16 -16.55 18.14
N PHE A 27 0.83 -15.28 17.90
CA PHE A 27 0.00 -14.51 18.82
C PHE A 27 -1.51 -14.71 18.62
N PHE A 28 -1.95 -14.88 17.36
CA PHE A 28 -3.37 -14.89 16.99
C PHE A 28 -3.86 -16.25 16.47
N GLY A 29 -2.96 -17.23 16.33
CA GLY A 29 -3.30 -18.51 15.74
C GLY A 29 -3.48 -18.47 14.22
N GLY A 30 -3.83 -19.60 13.61
CA GLY A 30 -4.10 -19.69 12.18
C GLY A 30 -5.53 -19.23 11.83
N GLY A 31 -5.69 -18.57 10.70
CA GLY A 31 -7.01 -18.18 10.21
C GLY A 31 -7.01 -16.93 9.33
N SER A 32 -8.19 -16.58 8.82
CA SER A 32 -8.36 -15.42 7.93
C SER A 32 -8.04 -14.09 8.62
N PHE A 33 -8.27 -13.98 9.94
CA PHE A 33 -7.94 -12.79 10.72
C PHE A 33 -6.43 -12.57 10.76
N SER A 34 -5.67 -13.61 11.09
CA SER A 34 -4.20 -13.54 11.12
C SER A 34 -3.61 -13.24 9.73
N ALA A 35 -4.18 -13.83 8.68
CA ALA A 35 -3.81 -13.55 7.29
C ALA A 35 -4.03 -12.08 6.93
N LEU A 36 -5.18 -11.51 7.31
CA LEU A 36 -5.49 -10.10 7.08
C LEU A 36 -4.55 -9.18 7.85
N LEU A 37 -4.31 -9.45 9.14
CA LEU A 37 -3.44 -8.66 10.00
C LEU A 37 -2.00 -8.63 9.47
N ALA A 38 -1.46 -9.80 9.11
CA ALA A 38 -0.13 -9.90 8.52
C ALA A 38 -0.02 -9.13 7.19
N THR A 39 -1.05 -9.20 6.35
CA THR A 39 -1.11 -8.45 5.08
C THR A 39 -1.11 -6.94 5.32
N ILE A 40 -1.90 -6.45 6.29
CA ILE A 40 -1.96 -5.03 6.63
C ILE A 40 -0.59 -4.53 7.10
N ILE A 41 0.03 -5.22 8.07
CA ILE A 41 1.33 -4.82 8.61
C ILE A 41 2.40 -4.78 7.52
N TYR A 42 2.41 -5.78 6.64
CA TYR A 42 3.35 -5.87 5.52
C TYR A 42 3.13 -4.78 4.46
N ALA A 43 1.88 -4.42 4.17
CA ALA A 43 1.53 -3.53 3.08
C ALA A 43 1.50 -2.03 3.46
N ILE A 44 1.51 -1.68 4.74
CA ILE A 44 1.43 -0.28 5.22
C ILE A 44 2.65 0.61 4.86
N PRO A 45 3.92 0.16 4.90
CA PRO A 45 5.07 1.04 4.77
C PRO A 45 5.07 1.95 3.52
N PRO A 46 4.71 1.50 2.30
CA PRO A 46 4.71 2.35 1.13
C PRO A 46 3.77 3.55 1.22
N ILE A 47 2.56 3.36 1.75
CA ILE A 47 1.61 4.48 1.84
C ILE A 47 2.09 5.55 2.81
N ILE A 48 2.70 5.15 3.94
CA ILE A 48 3.28 6.10 4.90
C ILE A 48 4.43 6.86 4.24
N ARG A 49 5.38 6.14 3.64
CA ARG A 49 6.57 6.73 3.03
C ARG A 49 6.23 7.71 1.91
N LEU A 50 5.37 7.31 0.98
CA LEU A 50 4.98 8.15 -0.15
C LEU A 50 4.06 9.31 0.27
N THR A 51 3.31 9.18 1.35
CA THR A 51 2.56 10.29 1.95
C THR A 51 3.53 11.34 2.52
N VAL A 52 4.50 10.94 3.31
CA VAL A 52 5.51 11.85 3.88
C VAL A 52 6.31 12.52 2.76
N LEU A 53 6.78 11.74 1.79
CA LEU A 53 7.52 12.24 0.64
C LEU A 53 6.69 13.26 -0.17
N GLY A 54 5.45 12.93 -0.51
CA GLY A 54 4.57 13.82 -1.26
C GLY A 54 4.31 15.14 -0.55
N LEU A 55 4.08 15.10 0.76
CA LEU A 55 3.89 16.30 1.56
C LEU A 55 5.17 17.15 1.70
N SER A 56 6.35 16.51 1.74
CA SER A 56 7.64 17.19 1.84
C SER A 56 8.08 17.84 0.53
N GLN A 57 7.66 17.29 -0.60
CA GLN A 57 7.97 17.83 -1.93
C GLN A 57 7.17 19.10 -2.29
N VAL A 58 6.10 19.39 -1.55
CA VAL A 58 5.34 20.64 -1.77
C VAL A 58 6.21 21.85 -1.37
N SER A 59 6.43 22.78 -2.32
CA SER A 59 7.27 23.94 -2.11
C SER A 59 6.87 24.72 -0.86
N THR A 60 7.87 25.15 -0.10
CA THR A 60 7.70 26.01 1.10
C THR A 60 7.01 27.33 0.78
N THR A 61 7.18 27.85 -0.45
CA THR A 61 6.53 29.05 -0.94
C THR A 61 5.02 29.04 -0.74
N TYR A 62 4.36 27.92 -1.00
CA TYR A 62 2.92 27.78 -0.76
C TYR A 62 2.54 27.93 0.72
N SER A 63 3.41 27.44 1.61
CA SER A 63 3.19 27.57 3.05
C SER A 63 3.40 29.02 3.54
N GLU A 64 4.37 29.72 2.96
CA GLU A 64 4.66 31.13 3.26
C GLU A 64 3.53 32.05 2.78
N VAL A 65 3.07 31.84 1.54
CA VAL A 65 1.91 32.56 1.01
C VAL A 65 0.67 32.34 1.87
N SER A 66 0.39 31.10 2.24
CA SER A 66 -0.74 30.78 3.12
C SER A 66 -0.67 31.54 4.45
N ARG A 67 0.50 31.58 5.06
CA ARG A 67 0.74 32.32 6.32
C ARG A 67 0.57 33.82 6.16
N SER A 68 1.03 34.40 5.05
CA SER A 68 0.86 35.83 4.74
C SER A 68 -0.61 36.23 4.64
N PHE A 69 -1.48 35.31 4.22
CA PHE A 69 -2.93 35.49 4.23
C PHE A 69 -3.61 35.10 5.55
N GLY A 70 -2.85 34.85 6.61
CA GLY A 70 -3.39 34.48 7.92
C GLY A 70 -3.85 33.02 8.03
N GLY A 71 -3.46 32.16 7.10
CA GLY A 71 -3.80 30.74 7.11
C GLY A 71 -3.14 29.98 8.28
N SER A 72 -3.93 29.17 9.00
CA SER A 72 -3.41 28.29 10.04
C SER A 72 -2.64 27.13 9.43
N THR A 73 -1.78 26.47 10.23
CA THR A 73 -1.01 25.27 9.81
C THR A 73 -1.92 24.15 9.30
N LEU A 74 -3.07 23.95 9.93
CA LEU A 74 -4.05 22.93 9.54
C LEU A 74 -4.73 23.30 8.21
N GLN A 75 -5.03 24.57 8.00
CA GLN A 75 -5.59 25.05 6.73
C GLN A 75 -4.58 24.91 5.59
N THR A 76 -3.32 25.23 5.82
CA THR A 76 -2.23 25.06 4.84
C THR A 76 -2.05 23.57 4.51
N LEU A 77 -2.10 22.68 5.51
CA LEU A 77 -1.98 21.25 5.29
C LEU A 77 -3.16 20.70 4.48
N SER A 78 -4.39 21.00 4.89
CA SER A 78 -5.59 20.37 4.29
C SER A 78 -5.98 20.99 2.95
N LYS A 79 -5.82 22.31 2.78
CA LYS A 79 -6.28 23.02 1.57
C LYS A 79 -5.22 23.20 0.49
N ILE A 80 -3.93 23.07 0.86
CA ILE A 80 -2.83 23.30 -0.07
C ILE A 80 -1.94 22.06 -0.19
N LYS A 81 -1.30 21.64 0.89
CA LYS A 81 -0.30 20.56 0.82
C LYS A 81 -0.92 19.23 0.44
N PHE A 82 -2.06 18.87 1.04
CA PHE A 82 -2.70 17.58 0.79
C PHE A 82 -3.18 17.45 -0.66
N PRO A 83 -3.91 18.41 -1.27
CA PRO A 83 -4.28 18.34 -2.68
C PRO A 83 -3.08 18.26 -3.63
N LEU A 84 -2.00 18.99 -3.37
CA LEU A 84 -0.78 18.95 -4.18
C LEU A 84 0.00 17.62 -4.01
N ALA A 85 -0.12 16.96 -2.86
CA ALA A 85 0.51 15.68 -2.59
C ALA A 85 -0.32 14.47 -3.11
N VAL A 86 -1.55 14.66 -3.59
CA VAL A 86 -2.44 13.56 -4.07
C VAL A 86 -1.74 12.62 -5.05
N PRO A 87 -0.96 13.05 -6.04
CA PRO A 87 -0.25 12.13 -6.94
C PRO A 87 0.64 11.15 -6.19
N SER A 88 1.42 11.62 -5.22
CA SER A 88 2.29 10.76 -4.39
C SER A 88 1.50 9.83 -3.48
N LEU A 89 0.38 10.31 -2.93
CA LEU A 89 -0.53 9.50 -2.12
C LEU A 89 -1.11 8.33 -2.92
N VAL A 90 -1.55 8.58 -4.16
CA VAL A 90 -2.10 7.51 -5.02
C VAL A 90 -1.01 6.53 -5.42
N MET A 91 0.22 6.98 -5.68
CA MET A 91 1.36 6.07 -5.89
C MET A 91 1.60 5.18 -4.67
N GLY A 92 1.53 5.75 -3.45
CA GLY A 92 1.63 5.01 -2.20
C GLY A 92 0.51 3.98 -2.06
N PHE A 93 -0.72 4.36 -2.37
CA PHE A 93 -1.86 3.46 -2.36
C PHE A 93 -1.67 2.29 -3.34
N ASN A 94 -1.28 2.57 -4.58
CA ASN A 94 -1.04 1.52 -5.58
C ASN A 94 0.04 0.55 -5.14
N GLN A 95 1.16 1.04 -4.61
CA GLN A 95 2.24 0.18 -4.13
C GLN A 95 1.78 -0.67 -2.93
N THR A 96 1.00 -0.10 -2.02
CA THR A 96 0.39 -0.82 -0.89
C THR A 96 -0.53 -1.96 -1.38
N VAL A 97 -1.38 -1.68 -2.36
CA VAL A 97 -2.27 -2.68 -2.96
C VAL A 97 -1.47 -3.80 -3.63
N MET A 98 -0.41 -3.47 -4.38
CA MET A 98 0.45 -4.48 -5.00
C MET A 98 1.14 -5.37 -3.98
N MET A 99 1.63 -4.80 -2.86
CA MET A 99 2.19 -5.59 -1.76
C MET A 99 1.14 -6.49 -1.09
N ALA A 100 -0.09 -5.99 -0.92
CA ALA A 100 -1.19 -6.79 -0.39
C ALA A 100 -1.54 -7.99 -1.30
N PHE A 101 -1.55 -7.80 -2.62
CA PHE A 101 -1.75 -8.90 -3.57
C PHE A 101 -0.58 -9.92 -3.56
N ALA A 102 0.64 -9.46 -3.43
CA ALA A 102 1.79 -10.35 -3.29
C ALA A 102 1.68 -11.21 -2.03
N MET A 103 1.19 -10.63 -0.92
CA MET A 103 0.99 -11.35 0.34
C MET A 103 -0.13 -12.41 0.24
N GLN A 104 -1.13 -12.22 -0.61
CA GLN A 104 -2.23 -13.16 -0.84
C GLN A 104 -1.77 -14.57 -1.21
N ILE A 105 -0.62 -14.71 -1.88
CA ILE A 105 -0.08 -16.00 -2.31
C ILE A 105 0.50 -16.76 -1.11
N VAL A 106 0.90 -16.07 -0.06
CA VAL A 106 1.61 -16.64 1.09
C VAL A 106 0.71 -16.83 2.31
N THR A 107 -0.34 -16.01 2.44
CA THR A 107 -1.30 -16.11 3.55
C THR A 107 -2.01 -17.47 3.72
N PRO A 108 -2.19 -18.32 2.69
CA PRO A 108 -2.71 -19.66 2.87
C PRO A 108 -1.92 -20.53 3.85
N LEU A 109 -0.61 -20.28 4.00
CA LEU A 109 0.24 -20.98 4.97
C LEU A 109 -0.21 -20.79 6.42
N ILE A 110 -0.92 -19.69 6.71
CA ILE A 110 -1.46 -19.38 8.04
C ILE A 110 -2.99 -19.41 8.08
N GLY A 111 -3.63 -20.06 7.09
CA GLY A 111 -5.09 -20.21 7.03
C GLY A 111 -5.83 -19.09 6.29
N GLY A 112 -5.13 -18.27 5.48
CA GLY A 112 -5.74 -17.31 4.57
C GLY A 112 -6.59 -18.00 3.51
N LYS A 113 -7.67 -17.32 3.09
CA LYS A 113 -8.62 -17.81 2.08
C LYS A 113 -8.59 -16.92 0.83
N GLY A 114 -9.26 -17.35 -0.23
CA GLY A 114 -9.40 -16.61 -1.47
C GLY A 114 -8.53 -17.12 -2.61
N LEU A 115 -8.28 -16.30 -3.64
CA LEU A 115 -7.53 -16.71 -4.83
C LEU A 115 -6.12 -17.21 -4.53
N GLY A 116 -5.46 -16.65 -3.51
CA GLY A 116 -4.15 -17.11 -3.07
C GLY A 116 -4.17 -18.58 -2.62
N LEU A 117 -5.22 -19.01 -1.94
CA LEU A 117 -5.39 -20.40 -1.55
C LEU A 117 -5.57 -21.32 -2.78
N GLU A 118 -6.22 -20.85 -3.83
CA GLU A 118 -6.37 -21.59 -5.08
C GLU A 118 -5.02 -21.76 -5.79
N VAL A 119 -4.19 -20.71 -5.82
CA VAL A 119 -2.81 -20.80 -6.32
C VAL A 119 -2.02 -21.82 -5.52
N PHE A 120 -2.06 -21.72 -4.20
CA PHE A 120 -1.33 -22.59 -3.29
C PHE A 120 -1.76 -24.06 -3.45
N ASN A 121 -3.07 -24.33 -3.49
CA ASN A 121 -3.62 -25.68 -3.69
C ASN A 121 -3.27 -26.24 -5.07
N GLY A 122 -3.30 -25.40 -6.12
CA GLY A 122 -2.90 -25.81 -7.46
C GLY A 122 -1.42 -26.23 -7.52
N LEU A 123 -0.54 -25.45 -6.90
CA LEU A 123 0.89 -25.78 -6.80
C LEU A 123 1.13 -27.06 -5.98
N ALA A 124 0.48 -27.18 -4.81
CA ALA A 124 0.64 -28.33 -3.93
C ALA A 124 0.16 -29.64 -4.55
N ARG A 125 -0.83 -29.59 -5.44
CA ARG A 125 -1.39 -30.76 -6.13
C ARG A 125 -0.85 -30.97 -7.55
N SER A 126 0.12 -30.15 -7.98
CA SER A 126 0.64 -30.13 -9.36
C SER A 126 -0.46 -29.88 -10.43
N ASP A 127 -1.56 -29.22 -10.02
CA ASP A 127 -2.63 -28.78 -10.91
C ASP A 127 -2.28 -27.39 -11.48
N THR A 128 -1.51 -27.40 -12.55
CA THR A 128 -1.02 -26.19 -13.21
C THR A 128 -2.16 -25.31 -13.72
N GLY A 129 -3.26 -25.92 -14.20
CA GLY A 129 -4.41 -25.18 -14.71
C GLY A 129 -5.08 -24.34 -13.63
N ARG A 130 -5.31 -24.92 -12.46
CA ARG A 130 -5.90 -24.24 -11.30
C ARG A 130 -4.98 -23.11 -10.79
N ALA A 131 -3.68 -23.40 -10.66
CA ALA A 131 -2.72 -22.41 -10.20
C ALA A 131 -2.63 -21.21 -11.16
N LEU A 132 -2.57 -21.46 -12.47
CA LEU A 132 -2.52 -20.42 -13.50
C LEU A 132 -3.80 -19.59 -13.52
N ALA A 133 -4.98 -20.22 -13.53
CA ALA A 133 -6.25 -19.51 -13.56
C ALA A 133 -6.41 -18.57 -12.35
N ALA A 134 -6.08 -19.03 -11.15
CA ALA A 134 -6.13 -18.21 -9.95
C ALA A 134 -5.08 -17.10 -9.95
N GLY A 135 -3.86 -17.39 -10.41
CA GLY A 135 -2.78 -16.41 -10.56
C GLY A 135 -3.12 -15.29 -11.55
N ILE A 136 -3.67 -15.64 -12.72
CA ILE A 136 -4.17 -14.66 -13.69
C ILE A 136 -5.29 -13.83 -13.07
N GLY A 137 -6.20 -14.43 -12.30
CA GLY A 137 -7.25 -13.70 -11.59
C GLY A 137 -6.69 -12.64 -10.63
N ILE A 138 -5.67 -12.98 -9.85
CA ILE A 138 -4.98 -12.01 -8.96
C ILE A 138 -4.35 -10.87 -9.78
N CYS A 139 -3.63 -11.21 -10.87
CA CYS A 139 -3.01 -10.21 -11.73
C CYS A 139 -4.02 -9.26 -12.37
N LEU A 140 -5.14 -9.79 -12.86
CA LEU A 140 -6.21 -8.95 -13.45
C LEU A 140 -6.82 -8.01 -12.42
N LEU A 141 -7.11 -8.49 -11.21
CA LEU A 141 -7.62 -7.63 -10.13
C LEU A 141 -6.62 -6.53 -9.77
N ALA A 142 -5.33 -6.87 -9.64
CA ALA A 142 -4.28 -5.90 -9.37
C ALA A 142 -4.20 -4.83 -10.47
N MET A 143 -4.22 -5.24 -11.75
CA MET A 143 -4.21 -4.32 -12.90
C MET A 143 -5.44 -3.42 -12.93
N ILE A 144 -6.63 -3.92 -12.64
CA ILE A 144 -7.86 -3.13 -12.62
C ILE A 144 -7.75 -2.02 -11.56
N ILE A 145 -7.33 -2.37 -10.34
CA ILE A 145 -7.20 -1.40 -9.24
C ILE A 145 -6.13 -0.36 -9.59
N ASP A 146 -4.99 -0.78 -10.14
CA ASP A 146 -3.94 0.15 -10.59
C ASP A 146 -4.47 1.13 -11.64
N ARG A 147 -5.17 0.65 -12.67
CA ARG A 147 -5.73 1.50 -13.72
C ARG A 147 -6.77 2.49 -13.21
N ILE A 148 -7.65 2.07 -12.31
CA ILE A 148 -8.64 2.96 -11.68
C ILE A 148 -7.93 4.06 -10.89
N SER A 149 -6.93 3.71 -10.08
CA SER A 149 -6.17 4.65 -9.26
C SER A 149 -5.39 5.66 -10.10
N LEU A 150 -4.73 5.20 -11.18
CA LEU A 150 -4.01 6.08 -12.11
C LEU A 150 -4.96 7.03 -12.85
N ALA A 151 -6.12 6.54 -13.29
CA ALA A 151 -7.12 7.39 -13.94
C ALA A 151 -7.62 8.50 -13.01
N TYR A 152 -7.83 8.18 -11.72
CA TYR A 152 -8.20 9.16 -10.71
C TYR A 152 -7.11 10.23 -10.52
N THR A 153 -5.84 9.80 -10.44
CA THR A 153 -4.70 10.74 -10.31
C THR A 153 -4.59 11.68 -11.49
N LYS A 154 -4.74 11.15 -12.71
CA LYS A 154 -4.69 11.97 -13.93
C LYS A 154 -5.77 13.05 -13.90
N LYS A 155 -7.00 12.69 -13.58
CA LYS A 155 -8.10 13.64 -13.46
C LYS A 155 -7.86 14.73 -12.42
N GLN A 156 -7.22 14.39 -11.29
CA GLN A 156 -6.87 15.35 -10.24
C GLN A 156 -5.75 16.30 -10.70
N ARG A 157 -4.72 15.80 -11.38
CA ARG A 157 -3.63 16.62 -11.92
C ARG A 157 -4.14 17.61 -12.95
N ASP A 158 -4.97 17.13 -13.89
CA ASP A 158 -5.57 17.99 -14.93
C ASP A 158 -6.44 19.10 -14.31
N ALA A 159 -7.15 18.79 -13.20
CA ALA A 159 -7.95 19.78 -12.47
C ALA A 159 -7.10 20.81 -11.71
N LEU A 160 -5.87 20.48 -11.33
CA LEU A 160 -4.92 21.38 -10.65
C LEU A 160 -3.99 22.13 -11.62
N GLY A 161 -4.07 21.84 -12.93
CA GLY A 161 -3.21 22.44 -13.95
C GLY A 161 -1.74 22.02 -13.87
N LEU A 162 -1.46 20.78 -13.37
CA LEU A 162 -0.14 20.21 -13.13
C LEU A 162 0.26 19.18 -14.19
#